data_699cde3b34a31d71ded2856aec88d23e
#
_entry.id   699cde3b34a31d71ded2856aec88d23e
#
_cell.length_a   1.000
_cell.length_b   1.000
_cell.length_c   1.000
_cell.angle_alpha   90.00
_cell.angle_beta   90.00
_cell.angle_gamma   90.00
#
_symmetry.space_group_name_H-M   'P 1'
#
loop_
_entity.id
_entity.type
_entity.pdbx_description
1 polymer ?
#
loop_
_entity_poly.entity_id
_entity_poly.type
_entity_poly.pdbx_seq_one_letter_code
_entity_poly.pdbx_strand_id
1 'polypeptide(L)'
;GSRLIRTNCSFSKADEILVNRLEACINSASALAREVSNKRAVIAGRITCARADWGRDARFQFYGEQAVYLSDTWVDLIWLEQFSEYEELKLALRAVRQVSVIQTVAHLSLKKDRQSLEILDQLKELMSLGATFVGLMIDSEKSISRDQLQDLIDELGILSLILDFDLEKEAFSRISDSIH
;
A
#
# COMPACT_ATOMS: atom_id res chain seq x y z
N GLY A 1 -6.45 -15.92 -14.29
CA GLY A 1 -6.47 -15.07 -13.11
C GLY A 1 -5.69 -13.79 -13.36
N SER A 2 -6.16 -12.67 -12.84
CA SER A 2 -5.46 -11.40 -12.92
C SER A 2 -4.12 -11.50 -12.18
N ARG A 3 -3.06 -10.97 -12.77
CA ARG A 3 -1.75 -10.92 -12.13
C ARG A 3 -1.46 -9.48 -11.73
N LEU A 4 -0.99 -9.28 -10.52
CA LEU A 4 -0.52 -8.00 -10.01
C LEU A 4 1.00 -8.05 -9.92
N ILE A 5 1.67 -7.07 -10.50
CA ILE A 5 3.12 -6.88 -10.36
C ILE A 5 3.35 -5.56 -9.62
N ARG A 6 4.03 -5.63 -8.48
CA ARG A 6 4.45 -4.47 -7.71
C ARG A 6 5.87 -4.06 -8.10
N THR A 7 6.10 -2.78 -8.35
CA THR A 7 7.45 -2.27 -8.56
C THR A 7 8.21 -2.32 -7.22
N ASN A 8 9.47 -2.74 -7.25
CA ASN A 8 10.27 -2.85 -6.03
C ASN A 8 11.25 -1.69 -5.91
N CYS A 9 10.74 -0.48 -5.71
CA CYS A 9 11.54 0.69 -5.34
C CYS A 9 11.28 1.01 -3.87
N SER A 10 12.01 0.36 -2.96
CA SER A 10 11.92 0.65 -1.52
C SER A 10 13.00 1.66 -1.15
N PHE A 11 12.58 2.85 -0.75
CA PHE A 11 13.49 3.94 -0.32
C PHE A 11 13.55 4.11 1.19
N SER A 12 13.13 3.12 1.97
CA SER A 12 13.05 3.17 3.43
C SER A 12 14.39 3.44 4.14
N LYS A 13 15.52 3.30 3.41
CA LYS A 13 16.89 3.62 3.86
C LYS A 13 17.62 4.51 2.85
N ALA A 14 16.90 5.35 2.13
CA ALA A 14 17.52 6.16 1.09
C ALA A 14 18.51 7.16 1.70
N ASP A 15 19.78 6.89 1.46
CA ASP A 15 20.81 7.91 1.53
C ASP A 15 20.48 9.05 0.55
N GLU A 16 20.95 10.26 0.79
CA GLU A 16 20.79 11.44 -0.09
C GLU A 16 21.06 11.12 -1.57
N ILE A 17 21.98 10.19 -1.83
CA ILE A 17 22.33 9.71 -3.18
C ILE A 17 21.15 9.02 -3.88
N LEU A 18 20.27 8.34 -3.14
CA LEU A 18 19.10 7.65 -3.72
C LEU A 18 17.97 8.62 -4.04
N VAL A 19 17.80 9.69 -3.26
CA VAL A 19 16.81 10.74 -3.58
C VAL A 19 17.14 11.38 -4.93
N ASN A 20 18.41 11.66 -5.22
CA ASN A 20 18.86 12.20 -6.51
C ASN A 20 18.73 11.21 -7.68
N ARG A 21 18.43 9.94 -7.41
CA ARG A 21 18.19 8.89 -8.42
C ARG A 21 16.77 8.32 -8.38
N LEU A 22 15.90 8.92 -7.59
CA LEU A 22 14.54 8.45 -7.37
C LEU A 22 13.79 8.24 -8.68
N GLU A 23 13.78 9.24 -9.54
CA GLU A 23 13.15 9.18 -10.86
C GLU A 23 13.71 8.04 -11.71
N ALA A 24 15.03 7.92 -11.82
CA ALA A 24 15.67 6.87 -12.60
C ALA A 24 15.36 5.47 -12.07
N CYS A 25 15.29 5.30 -10.75
CA CYS A 25 14.92 4.03 -10.13
C CYS A 25 13.45 3.67 -10.41
N ILE A 26 12.54 4.62 -10.28
CA ILE A 26 11.11 4.42 -10.56
C ILE A 26 10.92 4.06 -12.03
N ASN A 27 11.54 4.82 -12.94
CA ASN A 27 11.45 4.57 -14.38
C ASN A 27 11.95 3.17 -14.75
N SER A 28 13.12 2.78 -14.23
CA SER A 28 13.69 1.45 -14.49
C SER A 28 12.82 0.32 -13.94
N ALA A 29 12.31 0.45 -12.72
CA ALA A 29 11.45 -0.57 -12.11
C ALA A 29 10.11 -0.72 -12.83
N SER A 30 9.51 0.40 -13.25
CA SER A 30 8.25 0.42 -13.99
C SER A 30 8.43 -0.17 -15.40
N ALA A 31 9.53 0.15 -16.09
CA ALA A 31 9.85 -0.41 -17.40
C ALA A 31 10.02 -1.94 -17.33
N LEU A 32 10.79 -2.42 -16.34
CA LEU A 32 10.98 -3.85 -16.12
C LEU A 32 9.66 -4.57 -15.79
N ALA A 33 8.82 -3.98 -14.93
CA ALA A 33 7.51 -4.54 -14.61
C ALA A 33 6.63 -4.67 -15.85
N ARG A 34 6.65 -3.68 -16.75
CA ARG A 34 5.91 -3.73 -18.03
C ARG A 34 6.44 -4.80 -18.96
N GLU A 35 7.75 -4.91 -19.10
CA GLU A 35 8.39 -5.93 -19.93
C GLU A 35 8.00 -7.33 -19.46
N VAL A 36 8.15 -7.61 -18.16
CA VAL A 36 7.82 -8.92 -17.55
C VAL A 36 6.33 -9.21 -17.61
N SER A 37 5.47 -8.19 -17.47
CA SER A 37 4.02 -8.38 -17.50
C SER A 37 3.49 -8.79 -18.85
N ASN A 38 4.19 -8.43 -19.92
CA ASN A 38 3.75 -8.62 -21.31
C ASN A 38 2.28 -8.17 -21.50
N LYS A 39 1.88 -7.05 -20.90
CA LYS A 39 0.52 -6.47 -20.90
C LYS A 39 -0.58 -7.39 -20.29
N ARG A 40 -0.20 -8.37 -19.48
CA ARG A 40 -1.12 -9.36 -18.88
C ARG A 40 -1.28 -9.19 -17.37
N ALA A 41 -0.70 -8.15 -16.79
CA ALA A 41 -0.79 -7.89 -15.36
C ALA A 41 -1.04 -6.40 -15.09
N VAL A 42 -1.69 -6.13 -13.98
CA VAL A 42 -1.81 -4.79 -13.40
C VAL A 42 -0.46 -4.42 -12.79
N ILE A 43 0.04 -3.24 -13.09
CA ILE A 43 1.31 -2.73 -12.57
C ILE A 43 1.03 -1.74 -11.47
N ALA A 44 1.46 -2.07 -10.27
CA ALA A 44 1.35 -1.20 -9.10
C ALA A 44 2.68 -0.47 -8.84
N GLY A 45 2.65 0.83 -8.91
CA GLY A 45 3.74 1.69 -8.46
C GLY A 45 3.75 1.76 -6.93
N ARG A 46 4.82 1.31 -6.30
CA ARG A 46 4.91 1.21 -4.84
C ARG A 46 5.52 2.46 -4.24
N ILE A 47 4.87 2.99 -3.20
CA ILE A 47 5.41 4.03 -2.31
C ILE A 47 5.44 3.47 -0.90
N THR A 48 6.60 3.57 -0.24
CA THR A 48 6.79 3.11 1.14
C THR A 48 7.04 4.28 2.08
N CYS A 49 6.95 4.01 3.39
CA CYS A 49 7.16 5.00 4.43
C CYS A 49 8.51 5.72 4.27
N ALA A 50 8.49 7.04 4.35
CA ALA A 50 9.68 7.88 4.35
C ALA A 50 10.47 7.72 5.66
N ARG A 51 11.66 8.32 5.72
CA ARG A 51 12.50 8.31 6.92
C ARG A 51 11.80 9.05 8.06
N ALA A 52 11.81 8.43 9.23
CA ALA A 52 11.16 9.00 10.43
C ALA A 52 11.84 10.28 10.95
N ASP A 53 13.12 10.48 10.64
CA ASP A 53 13.89 11.67 11.03
C ASP A 53 13.63 12.90 10.14
N TRP A 54 12.92 12.74 9.04
CA TRP A 54 12.50 13.85 8.19
C TRP A 54 11.33 14.62 8.78
N GLY A 55 11.36 15.96 8.63
CA GLY A 55 10.22 16.80 8.97
C GLY A 55 8.97 16.46 8.13
N ARG A 56 7.79 16.78 8.67
CA ARG A 56 6.51 16.47 8.04
C ARG A 56 6.41 16.98 6.60
N ASP A 57 6.84 18.21 6.35
CA ASP A 57 6.75 18.84 5.03
C ASP A 57 7.68 18.16 4.03
N ALA A 58 8.89 17.77 4.45
CA ALA A 58 9.82 17.02 3.61
C ALA A 58 9.26 15.64 3.25
N ARG A 59 8.61 14.94 4.18
CA ARG A 59 7.96 13.66 3.90
C ARG A 59 6.77 13.82 2.94
N PHE A 60 5.96 14.86 3.15
CA PHE A 60 4.84 15.16 2.26
C PHE A 60 5.32 15.41 0.82
N GLN A 61 6.34 16.25 0.66
CA GLN A 61 6.95 16.53 -0.64
C GLN A 61 7.51 15.26 -1.29
N PHE A 62 8.23 14.44 -0.54
CA PHE A 62 8.82 13.18 -1.01
C PHE A 62 7.77 12.18 -1.52
N TYR A 63 6.61 12.06 -0.84
CA TYR A 63 5.52 11.21 -1.33
C TYR A 63 4.91 11.76 -2.61
N GLY A 64 4.73 13.08 -2.69
CA GLY A 64 4.23 13.74 -3.88
C GLY A 64 5.14 13.55 -5.09
N GLU A 65 6.45 13.75 -4.92
CA GLU A 65 7.45 13.56 -5.99
C GLU A 65 7.43 12.12 -6.53
N GLN A 66 7.39 11.11 -5.65
CA GLN A 66 7.25 9.73 -6.08
C GLN A 66 5.98 9.50 -6.91
N ALA A 67 4.86 10.08 -6.47
CA ALA A 67 3.60 9.94 -7.19
C ALA A 67 3.64 10.59 -8.57
N VAL A 68 4.32 11.72 -8.73
CA VAL A 68 4.55 12.35 -10.04
C VAL A 68 5.33 11.41 -10.95
N TYR A 69 6.49 10.91 -10.50
CA TYR A 69 7.30 9.99 -11.31
C TYR A 69 6.56 8.70 -11.67
N LEU A 70 5.80 8.12 -10.73
CA LEU A 70 4.98 6.95 -11.01
C LEU A 70 3.89 7.24 -12.04
N SER A 71 3.28 8.43 -11.98
CA SER A 71 2.27 8.84 -12.95
C SER A 71 2.83 8.94 -14.38
N ASP A 72 4.07 9.40 -14.51
CA ASP A 72 4.76 9.50 -15.80
C ASP A 72 5.19 8.14 -16.37
N THR A 73 5.27 7.11 -15.53
CA THR A 73 5.66 5.74 -15.94
C THR A 73 4.50 4.84 -16.33
N TRP A 74 3.27 5.36 -16.38
CA TRP A 74 2.08 4.62 -16.81
C TRP A 74 1.79 3.38 -15.93
N VAL A 75 2.00 3.48 -14.62
CA VAL A 75 1.50 2.46 -13.69
C VAL A 75 -0.03 2.48 -13.66
N ASP A 76 -0.64 1.33 -13.44
CA ASP A 76 -2.09 1.22 -13.42
C ASP A 76 -2.69 1.68 -12.08
N LEU A 77 -1.91 1.56 -10.99
CA LEU A 77 -2.27 2.04 -9.66
C LEU A 77 -1.04 2.41 -8.83
N ILE A 78 -1.24 3.24 -7.81
CA ILE A 78 -0.24 3.57 -6.80
C ILE A 78 -0.58 2.79 -5.53
N TRP A 79 0.42 2.10 -4.95
CA TRP A 79 0.27 1.30 -3.75
C TRP A 79 1.09 1.89 -2.60
N LEU A 80 0.40 2.48 -1.63
CA LEU A 80 1.01 2.94 -0.38
C LEU A 80 1.14 1.73 0.55
N GLU A 81 2.36 1.25 0.77
CA GLU A 81 2.64 -0.02 1.45
C GLU A 81 3.66 0.14 2.59
N GLN A 82 3.60 -0.74 3.57
CA GLN A 82 4.48 -0.75 4.74
C GLN A 82 4.35 0.48 5.66
N PHE A 83 3.15 1.02 5.75
CA PHE A 83 2.83 2.06 6.71
C PHE A 83 2.29 1.43 7.99
N SER A 84 3.04 1.54 9.08
CA SER A 84 2.62 1.06 10.41
C SER A 84 1.92 2.14 11.24
N GLU A 85 2.08 3.41 10.85
CA GLU A 85 1.46 4.55 11.50
C GLU A 85 0.37 5.13 10.60
N TYR A 86 -0.85 5.17 11.13
CA TYR A 86 -2.03 5.66 10.39
C TYR A 86 -1.86 7.11 9.90
N GLU A 87 -1.37 8.00 10.77
CA GLU A 87 -1.17 9.42 10.40
C GLU A 87 -0.13 9.60 9.29
N GLU A 88 0.85 8.71 9.22
CA GLU A 88 1.84 8.73 8.14
C GLU A 88 1.24 8.23 6.82
N LEU A 89 0.44 7.18 6.85
CA LEU A 89 -0.30 6.70 5.67
C LEU A 89 -1.26 7.78 5.15
N LYS A 90 -1.94 8.47 6.05
CA LYS A 90 -2.83 9.59 5.73
C LYS A 90 -2.08 10.76 5.09
N LEU A 91 -0.89 11.07 5.59
CA LEU A 91 0.00 12.09 5.02
C LEU A 91 0.41 11.73 3.60
N ALA A 92 0.85 10.50 3.39
CA ALA A 92 1.26 9.98 2.08
C ALA A 92 0.08 9.98 1.09
N LEU A 93 -1.09 9.52 1.50
CA LEU A 93 -2.29 9.53 0.65
C LEU A 93 -2.66 10.93 0.21
N ARG A 94 -2.65 11.91 1.12
CA ARG A 94 -2.93 13.32 0.78
C ARG A 94 -1.91 13.88 -0.21
N ALA A 95 -0.63 13.59 -0.03
CA ALA A 95 0.42 14.02 -0.95
C ALA A 95 0.21 13.42 -2.36
N VAL A 96 -0.07 12.13 -2.45
CA VAL A 96 -0.36 11.44 -3.72
C VAL A 96 -1.60 12.05 -4.38
N ARG A 97 -2.70 12.22 -3.66
CA ARG A 97 -3.96 12.75 -4.22
C ARG A 97 -3.87 14.20 -4.66
N GLN A 98 -2.92 14.97 -4.13
CA GLN A 98 -2.69 16.35 -4.58
C GLN A 98 -2.09 16.42 -5.99
N VAL A 99 -1.31 15.43 -6.40
CA VAL A 99 -0.52 15.47 -7.63
C VAL A 99 -0.90 14.40 -8.66
N SER A 100 -1.69 13.38 -8.26
CA SER A 100 -2.02 12.24 -9.13
C SER A 100 -3.50 11.88 -9.05
N VAL A 101 -4.07 11.52 -10.19
CA VAL A 101 -5.43 10.99 -10.33
C VAL A 101 -5.46 9.47 -10.44
N ILE A 102 -4.29 8.82 -10.46
CA ILE A 102 -4.18 7.36 -10.56
C ILE A 102 -4.87 6.70 -9.35
N GLN A 103 -5.52 5.57 -9.59
CA GLN A 103 -6.12 4.76 -8.53
C GLN A 103 -5.08 4.44 -7.44
N THR A 104 -5.48 4.60 -6.18
CA THR A 104 -4.55 4.49 -5.06
C THR A 104 -5.06 3.45 -4.06
N VAL A 105 -4.18 2.52 -3.71
CA VAL A 105 -4.35 1.58 -2.59
C VAL A 105 -3.67 2.17 -1.36
N ALA A 106 -4.42 2.36 -0.28
CA ALA A 106 -3.87 2.73 1.01
C ALA A 106 -3.80 1.49 1.91
N HIS A 107 -2.59 0.99 2.16
CA HIS A 107 -2.35 -0.28 2.84
C HIS A 107 -1.69 -0.06 4.21
N LEU A 108 -2.44 -0.36 5.27
CA LEU A 108 -2.03 -0.19 6.66
C LEU A 108 -1.50 -1.51 7.23
N SER A 109 -0.29 -1.48 7.81
CA SER A 109 0.25 -2.61 8.56
C SER A 109 -0.31 -2.60 9.98
N LEU A 110 -1.01 -3.67 10.36
CA LEU A 110 -1.59 -3.78 11.70
C LEU A 110 -0.51 -4.15 12.71
N LYS A 111 -0.37 -3.31 13.73
CA LYS A 111 0.35 -3.66 14.95
C LYS A 111 -0.57 -4.49 15.85
N LYS A 112 0.02 -5.35 16.66
CA LYS A 112 -0.69 -6.06 17.72
C LYS A 112 -1.46 -5.07 18.61
N ASP A 113 -2.64 -5.45 19.07
CA ASP A 113 -3.46 -4.74 20.07
C ASP A 113 -4.30 -3.54 19.59
N ARG A 114 -4.57 -3.37 18.29
CA ARG A 114 -5.55 -2.38 17.84
C ARG A 114 -6.99 -2.89 17.93
N GLN A 115 -7.91 -2.01 18.34
CA GLN A 115 -9.35 -2.33 18.36
C GLN A 115 -9.92 -2.30 16.95
N SER A 116 -10.81 -3.24 16.62
CA SER A 116 -11.43 -3.37 15.30
C SER A 116 -12.22 -2.15 14.86
N LEU A 117 -12.95 -1.51 15.76
CA LEU A 117 -13.71 -0.29 15.46
C LEU A 117 -12.81 0.86 15.02
N GLU A 118 -11.67 1.03 15.68
CA GLU A 118 -10.68 2.04 15.28
C GLU A 118 -10.12 1.78 13.87
N ILE A 119 -9.86 0.51 13.54
CA ILE A 119 -9.38 0.11 12.21
C ILE A 119 -10.43 0.44 11.14
N LEU A 120 -11.68 0.11 11.38
CA LEU A 120 -12.78 0.39 10.45
C LEU A 120 -12.92 1.88 10.17
N ASP A 121 -12.92 2.71 11.22
CA ASP A 121 -13.02 4.17 11.08
C ASP A 121 -11.83 4.73 10.31
N GLN A 122 -10.62 4.25 10.57
CA GLN A 122 -9.42 4.64 9.85
C GLN A 122 -9.50 4.27 8.36
N LEU A 123 -9.97 3.07 8.01
CA LEU A 123 -10.13 2.65 6.62
C LEU A 123 -11.21 3.47 5.90
N LYS A 124 -12.34 3.75 6.55
CA LYS A 124 -13.39 4.63 6.03
C LYS A 124 -12.87 6.06 5.79
N GLU A 125 -12.07 6.59 6.72
CA GLU A 125 -11.44 7.91 6.54
C GLU A 125 -10.46 7.91 5.34
N LEU A 126 -9.63 6.87 5.16
CA LEU A 126 -8.74 6.76 3.99
C LEU A 126 -9.53 6.74 2.67
N MET A 127 -10.64 6.04 2.61
CA MET A 127 -11.52 6.07 1.44
C MET A 127 -12.10 7.48 1.20
N SER A 128 -12.53 8.17 2.24
CA SER A 128 -13.04 9.55 2.14
C SER A 128 -11.96 10.54 1.67
N LEU A 129 -10.69 10.28 1.95
CA LEU A 129 -9.54 11.05 1.49
C LEU A 129 -9.10 10.70 0.06
N GLY A 130 -9.79 9.78 -0.61
CA GLY A 130 -9.60 9.45 -2.01
C GLY A 130 -8.80 8.18 -2.28
N ALA A 131 -8.59 7.30 -1.30
CA ALA A 131 -8.13 5.95 -1.60
C ALA A 131 -9.21 5.21 -2.41
N THR A 132 -8.80 4.59 -3.51
CA THR A 132 -9.71 3.76 -4.33
C THR A 132 -9.95 2.42 -3.66
N PHE A 133 -8.91 1.89 -3.04
CA PHE A 133 -8.93 0.66 -2.27
C PHE A 133 -8.20 0.88 -0.95
N VAL A 134 -8.65 0.18 0.07
CA VAL A 134 -7.94 0.12 1.36
C VAL A 134 -7.46 -1.30 1.62
N GLY A 135 -6.38 -1.44 2.36
CA GLY A 135 -5.80 -2.74 2.64
C GLY A 135 -5.24 -2.85 4.04
N LEU A 136 -5.16 -4.08 4.51
CA LEU A 136 -4.56 -4.43 5.78
C LEU A 136 -3.48 -5.48 5.57
N MET A 137 -2.28 -5.22 6.09
CA MET A 137 -1.25 -6.23 6.28
C MET A 137 -1.39 -6.81 7.68
N ILE A 138 -1.60 -8.10 7.75
CA ILE A 138 -1.82 -8.84 8.99
C ILE A 138 -0.59 -9.70 9.26
N ASP A 139 0.23 -9.29 10.22
CA ASP A 139 1.51 -9.96 10.55
C ASP A 139 1.32 -11.28 11.29
N SER A 140 0.16 -11.49 11.90
CA SER A 140 -0.14 -12.73 12.64
C SER A 140 -1.63 -12.92 12.87
N GLU A 141 -2.06 -14.16 13.05
CA GLU A 141 -3.45 -14.52 13.40
C GLU A 141 -3.96 -13.85 14.69
N LYS A 142 -3.05 -13.30 15.52
CA LYS A 142 -3.40 -12.60 16.77
C LYS A 142 -3.69 -11.11 16.55
N SER A 143 -3.46 -10.58 15.35
CA SER A 143 -3.64 -9.15 15.08
C SER A 143 -5.09 -8.78 14.81
N ILE A 144 -5.90 -9.73 14.34
CA ILE A 144 -7.33 -9.56 14.06
C ILE A 144 -8.03 -10.92 14.19
N SER A 145 -9.21 -10.94 14.79
CA SER A 145 -10.04 -12.15 14.86
C SER A 145 -10.82 -12.37 13.57
N ARG A 146 -11.32 -13.59 13.36
CA ARG A 146 -12.17 -13.93 12.22
C ARG A 146 -13.45 -13.08 12.18
N ASP A 147 -14.08 -12.88 13.32
CA ASP A 147 -15.32 -12.09 13.41
C ASP A 147 -15.05 -10.62 13.06
N GLN A 148 -13.95 -10.06 13.58
CA GLN A 148 -13.52 -8.69 13.24
C GLN A 148 -13.22 -8.54 11.74
N LEU A 149 -12.62 -9.55 11.12
CA LEU A 149 -12.35 -9.54 9.70
C LEU A 149 -13.66 -9.61 8.89
N GLN A 150 -14.61 -10.41 9.32
CA GLN A 150 -15.93 -10.50 8.69
C GLN A 150 -16.67 -9.16 8.77
N ASP A 151 -16.66 -8.51 9.93
CA ASP A 151 -17.26 -7.19 10.12
C ASP A 151 -16.66 -6.15 9.16
N LEU A 152 -15.33 -6.16 8.98
CA LEU A 152 -14.65 -5.27 8.02
C LEU A 152 -15.08 -5.54 6.57
N ILE A 153 -15.21 -6.80 6.19
CA ILE A 153 -15.64 -7.21 4.84
C ILE A 153 -17.07 -6.77 4.59
N ASP A 154 -17.96 -6.96 5.57
CA ASP A 154 -19.38 -6.62 5.45
C ASP A 154 -19.59 -5.09 5.36
N GLU A 155 -18.81 -4.31 6.12
CA GLU A 155 -18.92 -2.85 6.17
C GLU A 155 -18.24 -2.12 5.00
N LEU A 156 -17.10 -2.61 4.51
CA LEU A 156 -16.33 -1.97 3.45
C LEU A 156 -16.65 -2.52 2.06
N GLY A 157 -17.21 -3.71 2.01
CA GLY A 157 -17.40 -4.47 0.78
C GLY A 157 -16.10 -5.13 0.29
N ILE A 158 -16.20 -6.36 -0.15
CA ILE A 158 -15.05 -7.19 -0.56
C ILE A 158 -14.23 -6.60 -1.72
N LEU A 159 -14.83 -5.75 -2.55
CA LEU A 159 -14.16 -5.13 -3.69
C LEU A 159 -13.25 -3.95 -3.30
N SER A 160 -13.43 -3.40 -2.10
CA SER A 160 -12.69 -2.24 -1.62
C SER A 160 -11.58 -2.60 -0.62
N LEU A 161 -11.59 -3.83 -0.11
CA LEU A 161 -10.67 -4.30 0.90
C LEU A 161 -9.65 -5.28 0.32
N ILE A 162 -8.37 -5.00 0.55
CA ILE A 162 -7.25 -5.87 0.21
C ILE A 162 -6.66 -6.42 1.50
N LEU A 163 -6.56 -7.72 1.58
CA LEU A 163 -5.95 -8.41 2.71
C LEU A 163 -4.61 -9.00 2.28
N ASP A 164 -3.57 -8.65 2.98
CA ASP A 164 -2.24 -9.23 2.81
C ASP A 164 -1.83 -9.89 4.13
N PHE A 165 -1.41 -11.14 4.04
CA PHE A 165 -1.02 -11.95 5.20
C PHE A 165 0.47 -12.24 5.07
N ASP A 166 1.27 -11.70 5.97
CA ASP A 166 2.67 -12.08 6.13
C ASP A 166 2.75 -13.34 7.02
N LEU A 167 2.13 -14.41 6.52
CA LEU A 167 2.13 -15.70 7.20
C LEU A 167 3.30 -16.52 6.69
N GLU A 168 4.12 -17.03 7.59
CA GLU A 168 5.04 -18.11 7.30
C GLU A 168 4.23 -19.25 6.63
N LYS A 169 4.80 -19.87 5.59
CA LYS A 169 4.12 -20.79 4.65
C LYS A 169 3.27 -21.91 5.27
N GLU A 170 3.44 -22.23 6.55
CA GLU A 170 2.68 -23.25 7.26
C GLU A 170 1.25 -22.84 7.66
N ALA A 171 1.00 -21.55 7.83
CA ALA A 171 -0.34 -21.08 8.21
C ALA A 171 -1.29 -20.99 7.00
N PHE A 172 -0.78 -20.82 5.80
CA PHE A 172 -1.58 -20.67 4.58
C PHE A 172 -2.40 -21.92 4.23
N SER A 173 -1.90 -23.13 4.57
CA SER A 173 -2.61 -24.39 4.32
C SER A 173 -3.90 -24.49 5.16
N ARG A 174 -3.90 -23.95 6.38
CA ARG A 174 -5.05 -24.04 7.31
C ARG A 174 -6.18 -23.09 6.96
N ILE A 175 -5.88 -21.94 6.34
CA ILE A 175 -6.89 -20.96 5.94
C ILE A 175 -7.56 -21.42 4.62
N SER A 176 -6.79 -21.97 3.70
CA SER A 176 -7.32 -22.54 2.43
C SER A 176 -8.35 -23.63 2.68
N ASP A 177 -8.13 -24.47 3.70
CA ASP A 177 -9.02 -25.60 4.04
C ASP A 177 -10.29 -25.16 4.79
N SER A 178 -10.36 -23.89 5.23
CA SER A 178 -11.51 -23.34 5.96
C SER A 178 -12.48 -22.54 5.11
N ILE A 179 -12.15 -22.29 3.84
CA ILE A 179 -12.92 -21.49 2.87
C ILE A 179 -13.70 -22.39 1.88
N HIS A 180 -13.53 -23.72 2.00
CA HIS A 180 -14.32 -24.74 1.31
C HIS A 180 -15.27 -25.37 2.31
#